data_232e348e922ebe7bbcf35b6d8fd3a1e9
#
_entry.id   232e348e922ebe7bbcf35b6d8fd3a1e9
#
_cell.length_a   1.000
_cell.length_b   1.000
_cell.length_c   1.000
_cell.angle_alpha   90.00
_cell.angle_beta   90.00
_cell.angle_gamma   90.00
#
_symmetry.space_group_name_H-M   'P 1'
#
loop_
_entity.id
_entity.type
_entity.pdbx_description
1 polymer ?
#
loop_
_entity_poly.entity_id
_entity_poly.type
_entity_poly.pdbx_seq_one_letter_code
_entity_poly.pdbx_strand_id
1 'polypeptide(L)'
;MDNWISVKTALPTKDGSYLTTVQHSNNFSSIMILGFAKDLYKYDKYEFWEYKGKKQSGWYNYDSEYGTCEVHGVIAWQELPPLYKEEN
;
A
#
# COMPACT_ATOMS: atom_id res chain seq x y z
N MET A 1 -9.48 -11.15 16.80
CA MET A 1 -8.55 -11.94 16.00
C MET A 1 -8.05 -11.08 14.85
N ASP A 2 -6.76 -10.94 14.71
CA ASP A 2 -6.28 -10.12 13.62
C ASP A 2 -6.13 -10.95 12.35
N ASN A 3 -6.34 -10.29 11.22
CA ASN A 3 -6.25 -10.90 9.91
C ASN A 3 -5.02 -10.38 9.16
N TRP A 4 -4.02 -9.95 9.90
CA TRP A 4 -2.82 -9.39 9.31
C TRP A 4 -2.01 -10.44 8.57
N ILE A 5 -1.61 -10.09 7.37
CA ILE A 5 -0.74 -10.94 6.54
C ILE A 5 0.63 -10.26 6.51
N SER A 6 1.66 -10.98 6.94
CA SER A 6 3.02 -10.45 6.87
C SER A 6 3.45 -10.31 5.41
N VAL A 7 4.09 -9.19 5.08
CA VAL A 7 4.62 -9.00 3.73
C VAL A 7 5.70 -10.01 3.40
N LYS A 8 6.29 -10.63 4.41
CA LYS A 8 7.26 -11.72 4.20
C LYS A 8 6.59 -13.02 3.77
N THR A 9 5.30 -13.16 4.09
CA THR A 9 4.53 -14.35 3.71
C THR A 9 3.90 -14.19 2.34
N ALA A 10 3.25 -13.05 2.09
CA ALA A 10 2.57 -12.81 0.83
C ALA A 10 2.34 -11.31 0.63
N LEU A 11 2.31 -10.89 -0.62
CA LEU A 11 1.87 -9.56 -1.02
C LEU A 11 0.49 -9.66 -1.64
N PRO A 12 -0.26 -8.55 -1.72
CA PRO A 12 -1.55 -8.59 -2.40
C PRO A 12 -1.41 -9.09 -3.84
N THR A 13 -2.42 -9.81 -4.29
CA THR A 13 -2.44 -10.32 -5.67
C THR A 13 -3.09 -9.36 -6.64
N LYS A 14 -3.73 -8.32 -6.14
CA LYS A 14 -4.40 -7.31 -6.96
C LYS A 14 -3.97 -5.92 -6.54
N ASP A 15 -3.88 -5.03 -7.51
CA ASP A 15 -3.71 -3.62 -7.24
C ASP A 15 -4.95 -3.11 -6.50
N GLY A 16 -4.76 -2.19 -5.60
CA GLY A 16 -5.89 -1.63 -4.84
C GLY A 16 -5.42 -1.01 -3.54
N SER A 17 -6.38 -0.73 -2.69
CA SER A 17 -6.12 -0.13 -1.38
C SER A 17 -6.28 -1.16 -0.29
N TYR A 18 -5.40 -1.10 0.69
CA TYR A 18 -5.36 -2.08 1.77
C TYR A 18 -5.08 -1.39 3.10
N LEU A 19 -5.52 -2.02 4.18
CA LEU A 19 -5.12 -1.59 5.51
C LEU A 19 -3.72 -2.15 5.77
N THR A 20 -2.83 -1.30 6.27
CA THR A 20 -1.44 -1.70 6.45
C THR A 20 -0.94 -1.32 7.84
N THR A 21 0.07 -2.06 8.30
CA THR A 21 0.88 -1.67 9.43
C THR A 21 2.23 -1.22 8.89
N VAL A 22 2.59 0.01 9.18
CA VAL A 22 3.85 0.60 8.72
C VAL A 22 4.74 0.83 9.93
N GLN A 23 5.94 0.28 9.87
CA GLN A 23 6.94 0.48 10.91
C GLN A 23 7.84 1.65 10.50
N HIS A 24 7.78 2.72 11.29
CA HIS A 24 8.53 3.94 11.00
C HIS A 24 9.89 3.95 11.68
N SER A 25 9.95 3.30 12.85
CA SER A 25 11.19 3.15 13.61
C SER A 25 11.05 1.94 14.51
N ASN A 26 12.10 1.61 15.26
CA ASN A 26 12.08 0.46 16.15
C ASN A 26 10.95 0.52 17.18
N ASN A 27 10.53 1.74 17.55
CA ASN A 27 9.53 1.93 18.59
C ASN A 27 8.24 2.55 18.11
N PHE A 28 8.10 2.75 16.80
CA PHE A 28 6.92 3.46 16.30
C PHE A 28 6.37 2.79 15.05
N SER A 29 5.13 2.36 15.15
CA SER A 29 4.37 1.82 14.03
C SER A 29 3.01 2.49 13.98
N SER A 30 2.42 2.56 12.81
CA SER A 30 1.09 3.12 12.63
C SER A 30 0.29 2.27 11.67
N ILE A 31 -1.03 2.43 11.71
CA ILE A 31 -1.94 1.80 10.77
C ILE A 31 -2.28 2.85 9.70
N MET A 32 -2.13 2.48 8.44
CA MET A 32 -2.39 3.38 7.33
C MET A 32 -3.15 2.64 6.24
N ILE A 33 -4.00 3.35 5.52
CA ILE A 33 -4.59 2.83 4.30
C ILE A 33 -3.67 3.26 3.16
N LEU A 34 -3.10 2.28 2.46
CA LEU A 34 -2.17 2.54 1.38
C LEU A 34 -2.60 1.82 0.11
N GLY A 35 -2.17 2.34 -1.03
CA GLY A 35 -2.31 1.66 -2.29
C GLY A 35 -1.19 0.66 -2.49
N PHE A 36 -1.51 -0.44 -3.17
CA PHE A 36 -0.53 -1.41 -3.62
C PHE A 36 -0.60 -1.52 -5.13
N ALA A 37 0.55 -1.49 -5.79
CA ALA A 37 0.64 -1.70 -7.23
C ALA A 37 1.66 -2.80 -7.50
N LYS A 38 1.29 -3.75 -8.38
CA LYS A 38 2.22 -4.79 -8.81
C LYS A 38 3.34 -4.22 -9.65
N ASP A 39 3.07 -3.10 -10.33
CA ASP A 39 4.04 -2.42 -11.16
C ASP A 39 3.87 -0.92 -10.94
N LEU A 40 4.71 -0.38 -10.07
CA LEU A 40 4.63 1.03 -9.71
C LEU A 40 4.78 1.95 -10.91
N TYR A 41 5.66 1.61 -11.85
CA TYR A 41 5.87 2.44 -13.02
C TYR A 41 4.58 2.57 -13.86
N LYS A 42 3.85 1.47 -14.02
CA LYS A 42 2.59 1.50 -14.77
C LYS A 42 1.51 2.28 -14.03
N TYR A 43 1.57 2.29 -12.71
CA TYR A 43 0.59 3.03 -11.92
C TYR A 43 0.79 4.53 -12.09
N ASP A 44 2.03 5.00 -11.98
CA ASP A 44 2.34 6.44 -12.09
C ASP A 44 3.73 6.58 -12.71
N LYS A 45 3.76 6.74 -14.02
CA LYS A 45 5.01 6.80 -14.77
C LYS A 45 5.84 8.03 -14.44
N TYR A 46 5.18 9.10 -14.02
CA TYR A 46 5.86 10.34 -13.68
C TYR A 46 6.61 10.20 -12.35
N GLU A 47 5.91 9.70 -11.35
CA GLU A 47 6.50 9.56 -10.01
C GLU A 47 7.52 8.43 -9.95
N PHE A 48 7.25 7.32 -10.64
CA PHE A 48 8.07 6.13 -10.57
C PHE A 48 8.92 5.92 -11.83
N TRP A 49 9.35 7.03 -12.45
CA TRP A 49 10.14 6.96 -13.68
C TRP A 49 11.42 6.13 -13.51
N GLU A 50 11.97 6.09 -12.30
CA GLU A 50 13.19 5.33 -12.00
C GLU A 50 12.98 3.83 -12.13
N TYR A 51 11.74 3.37 -12.10
CA TYR A 51 11.41 1.95 -12.25
C TYR A 51 11.02 1.59 -13.68
N LYS A 52 11.26 2.49 -14.62
CA LYS A 52 10.95 2.22 -16.02
C LYS A 52 11.68 0.97 -16.51
N GLY A 53 10.90 0.04 -17.09
CA GLY A 53 11.46 -1.22 -17.55
C GLY A 53 11.70 -2.25 -16.46
N LYS A 54 11.35 -1.94 -15.22
CA LYS A 54 11.49 -2.85 -14.10
C LYS A 54 10.09 -3.14 -13.55
N LYS A 55 9.82 -4.40 -13.27
CA LYS A 55 8.55 -4.75 -12.60
C LYS A 55 8.74 -4.61 -11.10
N GLN A 56 8.59 -3.42 -10.63
CA GLN A 56 8.76 -3.11 -9.21
C GLN A 56 7.39 -2.96 -8.56
N SER A 57 7.02 -3.90 -7.71
CA SER A 57 5.82 -3.76 -6.90
C SER A 57 6.12 -2.90 -5.67
N GLY A 58 5.08 -2.30 -5.11
CA GLY A 58 5.28 -1.53 -3.91
C GLY A 58 4.01 -0.89 -3.40
N TRP A 59 4.18 -0.16 -2.30
CA TRP A 59 3.11 0.53 -1.60
C TRP A 59 3.24 2.02 -1.84
N TYR A 60 2.11 2.71 -1.98
CA TYR A 60 2.13 4.15 -2.21
C TYR A 60 1.03 4.83 -1.42
N ASN A 61 1.25 6.11 -1.16
CA ASN A 61 0.26 6.99 -0.58
C ASN A 61 0.05 8.16 -1.52
N TYR A 62 -1.18 8.60 -1.66
CA TYR A 62 -1.47 9.78 -2.46
C TYR A 62 -1.73 10.96 -1.53
N ASP A 63 -0.99 12.02 -1.73
CA ASP A 63 -1.17 13.28 -1.01
C ASP A 63 -1.64 14.32 -2.01
N SER A 64 -2.73 15.03 -1.69
CA SER A 64 -3.30 16.00 -2.61
C SER A 64 -2.35 17.17 -2.88
N GLU A 65 -1.39 17.40 -2.00
CA GLU A 65 -0.42 18.48 -2.13
C GLU A 65 0.85 18.04 -2.85
N TYR A 66 1.33 16.84 -2.54
CA TYR A 66 2.62 16.36 -3.05
C TYR A 66 2.50 15.24 -4.09
N GLY A 67 1.29 14.73 -4.33
CA GLY A 67 1.06 13.66 -5.28
C GLY A 67 1.34 12.28 -4.71
N THR A 68 1.70 11.34 -5.57
CA THR A 68 1.95 9.97 -5.19
C THR A 68 3.35 9.82 -4.61
N CYS A 69 3.44 9.17 -3.46
CA CYS A 69 4.73 8.90 -2.82
C CYS A 69 4.84 7.43 -2.49
N GLU A 70 5.97 6.83 -2.77
CA GLU A 70 6.22 5.45 -2.35
C GLU A 70 6.39 5.39 -0.85
N VAL A 71 5.82 4.35 -0.23
CA VAL A 71 5.91 4.14 1.21
C VAL A 71 6.71 2.88 1.48
N HIS A 72 7.77 3.03 2.26
CA HIS A 72 8.59 1.92 2.70
C HIS A 72 8.24 1.60 4.15
N GLY A 73 8.57 0.38 4.58
CA GLY A 73 8.35 -0.01 5.98
C GLY A 73 7.02 -0.70 6.24
N VAL A 74 6.27 -1.05 5.21
CA VAL A 74 5.06 -1.85 5.40
C VAL A 74 5.48 -3.25 5.84
N ILE A 75 4.98 -3.70 6.98
CA ILE A 75 5.32 -5.01 7.53
C ILE A 75 4.16 -6.00 7.45
N ALA A 76 2.93 -5.51 7.36
CA ALA A 76 1.75 -6.37 7.26
C ALA A 76 0.62 -5.61 6.59
N TRP A 77 -0.32 -6.37 6.05
CA TRP A 77 -1.48 -5.81 5.36
C TRP A 77 -2.68 -6.71 5.54
N GLN A 78 -3.86 -6.17 5.25
CA GLN A 78 -5.09 -6.94 5.16
C GLN A 78 -6.09 -6.22 4.29
N GLU A 79 -7.11 -6.96 3.85
CA GLU A 79 -8.18 -6.37 3.07
C GLU A 79 -8.92 -5.31 3.89
N LEU A 80 -9.37 -4.26 3.21
CA LEU A 80 -10.23 -3.28 3.84
C LEU A 80 -11.60 -3.91 4.09
N PRO A 81 -12.25 -3.59 5.21
CA PRO A 81 -13.62 -4.03 5.41
C PRO A 81 -14.53 -3.39 4.36
N PRO A 82 -15.64 -4.06 4.00
CA PRO A 82 -16.58 -3.45 3.07
C PRO A 82 -17.18 -2.18 3.67
N LEU A 83 -17.53 -1.25 2.80
CA LEU A 83 -18.17 -0.02 3.24
C LEU A 83 -19.55 -0.33 3.82
N TYR A 84 -19.88 0.40 4.86
CA TYR A 84 -21.24 0.33 5.39
C TYR A 84 -22.22 0.83 4.33
N LYS A 85 -23.30 0.08 4.15
CA LYS A 85 -24.37 0.48 3.25
C LYS A 85 -25.63 0.71 4.06
N GLU A 86 -26.19 1.88 3.91
CA GLU A 86 -27.43 2.20 4.59
C GLU A 86 -28.59 1.63 3.78
N GLU A 87 -29.50 0.95 4.49
CA GLU A 87 -30.70 0.43 3.85
C GLU A 87 -31.81 1.48 3.91
N ASN A 88 -32.51 1.65 2.80
CA ASN A 88 -33.66 2.57 2.75
C ASN A 88 -34.96 1.79 2.86
#